data_4715c81326f9e359fc3932d2a4ead558
#
_entry.id   4715c81326f9e359fc3932d2a4ead558
#
_cell.length_a   1.000
_cell.length_b   1.000
_cell.length_c   1.000
_cell.angle_alpha   90.00
_cell.angle_beta   90.00
_cell.angle_gamma   90.00
#
_symmetry.space_group_name_H-M   'P 1'
#
loop_
_entity.id
_entity.type
_entity.pdbx_description
1 polymer ?
#
loop_
_entity_poly.entity_id
_entity_poly.type
_entity_poly.pdbx_seq_one_letter_code
_entity_poly.pdbx_strand_id
1 'polypeptide(L)'
;MAFAELFTNARILTLAQRDAHAGPRRGVAMRELGIIERGYVHVVEGRIASVGAGEPPADIGGARSDCEGRVVMPAFVDCHTHACWAGDRYGEIAQRLAGVPYLDILASGGGIMSTVRATRAASANQTDGHALSEILRARVDAMRRRGSLAIEVKSGYGLDRATELAMLRAIRAVAMQLDRDGGGCIVPTFLGAHAIDGDERAYCARVVDELLPEVVAEFGPIACDAYCEKGAWSPAWTRRLFERAASLGCPLRVHVDQFNELGFLETALEMGARSVDHLEATSREGLARVARSRSIAVLLPGCGLTLDGRYANGRFLADEGGAVAIATNCNPGSSPIVSMPLVIALAARFCGLTHAEAITAATYNAACVLGLERDVGSIEMGKRAHLAMLPTRDERALAYEWATIEPAAVYAGYGRV
;
A
#
# COMPACT_ATOMS: atom_id res chain seq x y z
N MET A 1 -32.84 -8.60 11.56
CA MET A 1 -32.83 -7.17 11.20
C MET A 1 -31.56 -6.92 10.42
N ALA A 2 -31.61 -6.08 9.37
CA ALA A 2 -30.41 -5.68 8.64
C ALA A 2 -29.44 -4.95 9.59
N PHE A 3 -28.12 -5.19 9.44
CA PHE A 3 -27.11 -4.47 10.20
C PHE A 3 -27.14 -3.00 9.81
N ALA A 4 -27.36 -2.11 10.78
CA ALA A 4 -27.33 -0.67 10.55
C ALA A 4 -26.64 0.05 11.73
N GLU A 5 -25.74 0.95 11.43
CA GLU A 5 -25.00 1.78 12.38
C GLU A 5 -25.02 3.24 11.93
N LEU A 6 -25.16 4.15 12.89
CA LEU A 6 -25.27 5.57 12.65
C LEU A 6 -24.26 6.32 13.52
N PHE A 7 -23.19 6.79 12.89
CA PHE A 7 -22.21 7.67 13.51
C PHE A 7 -22.72 9.09 13.51
N THR A 8 -22.82 9.72 14.67
CA THR A 8 -23.35 11.08 14.83
C THR A 8 -22.34 12.00 15.47
N ASN A 9 -22.58 13.32 15.39
CA ASN A 9 -21.73 14.32 16.01
C ASN A 9 -20.24 14.14 15.66
N ALA A 10 -19.95 13.86 14.37
CA ALA A 10 -18.61 13.63 13.86
C ALA A 10 -18.11 14.84 13.07
N ARG A 11 -16.80 15.13 13.16
CA ARG A 11 -16.07 15.88 12.13
C ARG A 11 -15.70 14.89 11.04
N ILE A 12 -16.25 15.02 9.82
CA ILE A 12 -16.14 14.01 8.78
C ILE A 12 -15.23 14.51 7.66
N LEU A 13 -14.19 13.72 7.34
CA LEU A 13 -13.40 13.88 6.13
C LEU A 13 -13.97 12.96 5.08
N THR A 14 -14.74 13.49 4.14
CA THR A 14 -15.40 12.63 3.15
C THR A 14 -14.44 12.18 2.06
N LEU A 15 -13.49 12.98 1.66
CA LEU A 15 -12.69 12.80 0.43
C LEU A 15 -13.56 12.47 -0.79
N ALA A 16 -14.85 12.87 -0.76
CA ALA A 16 -15.79 12.62 -1.84
C ALA A 16 -15.35 13.31 -3.13
N GLN A 17 -15.57 12.64 -4.25
CA GLN A 17 -15.28 13.21 -5.57
C GLN A 17 -16.33 14.26 -5.94
N ARG A 18 -15.86 15.39 -6.47
CA ARG A 18 -16.75 16.47 -6.97
C ARG A 18 -17.19 16.23 -8.41
N ASP A 19 -16.34 15.52 -9.19
CA ASP A 19 -16.57 15.25 -10.61
C ASP A 19 -16.77 13.74 -10.83
N ALA A 20 -17.58 13.39 -11.84
CA ALA A 20 -17.89 12.01 -12.21
C ALA A 20 -16.69 11.22 -12.79
N HIS A 21 -15.51 11.83 -12.90
CA HIS A 21 -14.32 11.20 -13.43
C HIS A 21 -13.55 10.48 -12.32
N ALA A 22 -13.59 9.14 -12.34
CA ALA A 22 -12.77 8.31 -11.49
C ALA A 22 -11.28 8.49 -11.85
N GLY A 23 -10.43 8.79 -10.86
CA GLY A 23 -8.99 8.93 -11.03
C GLY A 23 -8.35 9.60 -9.81
N PRO A 24 -7.02 9.53 -9.68
CA PRO A 24 -6.34 10.08 -8.52
C PRO A 24 -6.45 11.60 -8.50
N ARG A 25 -6.52 12.16 -7.30
CA ARG A 25 -6.40 13.60 -7.09
C ARG A 25 -4.97 14.02 -7.36
N ARG A 26 -4.83 15.17 -8.01
CA ARG A 26 -3.55 15.67 -8.53
C ARG A 26 -3.29 17.08 -8.03
N GLY A 27 -2.03 17.38 -7.75
CA GLY A 27 -1.61 18.73 -7.36
C GLY A 27 -2.44 19.30 -6.22
N VAL A 28 -2.94 20.51 -6.41
CA VAL A 28 -3.74 21.24 -5.40
C VAL A 28 -5.03 20.50 -4.99
N ALA A 29 -5.62 19.69 -5.87
CA ALA A 29 -6.82 18.92 -5.56
C ALA A 29 -6.60 17.87 -4.47
N MET A 30 -5.35 17.46 -4.22
CA MET A 30 -5.02 16.58 -3.09
C MET A 30 -5.28 17.23 -1.72
N ARG A 31 -5.45 18.54 -1.65
CA ARG A 31 -5.74 19.27 -0.39
C ARG A 31 -7.23 19.28 -0.04
N GLU A 32 -8.07 18.82 -0.92
CA GLU A 32 -9.51 18.84 -0.73
C GLU A 32 -9.98 17.61 0.07
N LEU A 33 -10.12 17.74 1.38
CA LEU A 33 -10.58 16.67 2.25
C LEU A 33 -12.10 16.50 2.28
N GLY A 34 -12.88 17.44 1.76
CA GLY A 34 -14.35 17.41 1.79
C GLY A 34 -14.90 17.39 3.22
N ILE A 35 -14.44 18.32 4.06
CA ILE A 35 -14.74 18.35 5.50
C ILE A 35 -16.19 18.75 5.76
N ILE A 36 -16.89 17.97 6.58
CA ILE A 36 -18.15 18.31 7.24
C ILE A 36 -17.82 18.51 8.72
N GLU A 37 -17.92 19.75 9.21
CA GLU A 37 -17.51 20.13 10.56
C GLU A 37 -18.26 19.39 11.67
N ARG A 38 -19.55 19.16 11.45
CA ARG A 38 -20.42 18.35 12.30
C ARG A 38 -21.46 17.66 11.44
N GLY A 39 -21.49 16.33 11.50
CA GLY A 39 -22.37 15.57 10.65
C GLY A 39 -22.55 14.13 11.11
N TYR A 40 -23.10 13.33 10.22
CA TYR A 40 -23.37 11.91 10.43
C TYR A 40 -22.94 11.05 9.25
N VAL A 41 -22.64 9.79 9.53
CA VAL A 41 -22.45 8.71 8.53
C VAL A 41 -23.41 7.59 8.90
N HIS A 42 -24.28 7.19 7.97
CA HIS A 42 -25.19 6.05 8.11
C HIS A 42 -24.67 4.88 7.30
N VAL A 43 -24.54 3.75 7.96
CA VAL A 43 -24.05 2.48 7.39
C VAL A 43 -25.19 1.46 7.43
N VAL A 44 -25.42 0.79 6.30
CA VAL A 44 -26.39 -0.31 6.18
C VAL A 44 -25.70 -1.44 5.43
N GLU A 45 -25.78 -2.66 5.98
CA GLU A 45 -25.18 -3.86 5.39
C GLU A 45 -23.73 -3.65 4.93
N GLY A 46 -22.94 -2.99 5.81
CA GLY A 46 -21.52 -2.76 5.59
C GLY A 46 -21.17 -1.69 4.55
N ARG A 47 -22.18 -0.98 4.02
CA ARG A 47 -22.01 0.10 3.04
C ARG A 47 -22.51 1.44 3.56
N ILE A 48 -21.93 2.51 3.07
CA ILE A 48 -22.36 3.87 3.36
C ILE A 48 -23.69 4.11 2.65
N ALA A 49 -24.76 4.23 3.43
CA ALA A 49 -26.11 4.51 2.92
C ALA A 49 -26.34 6.01 2.75
N SER A 50 -25.82 6.84 3.68
CA SER A 50 -25.86 8.30 3.56
C SER A 50 -24.78 8.94 4.42
N VAL A 51 -24.41 10.17 4.06
CA VAL A 51 -23.54 11.06 4.82
C VAL A 51 -24.08 12.47 4.68
N GLY A 52 -24.07 13.25 5.75
CA GLY A 52 -24.62 14.61 5.72
C GLY A 52 -24.16 15.49 6.88
N ALA A 53 -24.40 16.79 6.72
CA ALA A 53 -24.14 17.78 7.76
C ALA A 53 -25.29 17.85 8.77
N GLY A 54 -24.98 18.19 10.01
CA GLY A 54 -25.96 18.34 11.10
C GLY A 54 -26.44 17.01 11.68
N GLU A 55 -27.66 17.01 12.18
CA GLU A 55 -28.29 15.80 12.72
C GLU A 55 -28.86 14.93 11.61
N PRO A 56 -28.85 13.59 11.78
CA PRO A 56 -29.45 12.70 10.78
C PRO A 56 -30.97 12.89 10.71
N PRO A 57 -31.60 12.64 9.55
CA PRO A 57 -33.04 12.55 9.42
C PRO A 57 -33.68 11.63 10.49
N ALA A 58 -34.84 11.97 10.99
CA ALA A 58 -35.48 11.28 12.12
C ALA A 58 -35.93 9.82 11.77
N ASP A 59 -36.10 9.54 10.50
CA ASP A 59 -36.50 8.23 9.95
C ASP A 59 -35.33 7.26 9.76
N ILE A 60 -34.10 7.72 9.94
CA ILE A 60 -32.90 6.86 9.84
C ILE A 60 -32.77 6.02 11.13
N GLY A 61 -32.87 4.68 10.96
CA GLY A 61 -32.68 3.72 12.04
C GLY A 61 -31.25 3.21 12.14
N GLY A 62 -30.94 2.47 13.23
CA GLY A 62 -29.65 1.83 13.47
C GLY A 62 -29.10 2.08 14.88
N ALA A 63 -28.06 1.30 15.24
CA ALA A 63 -27.33 1.54 16.48
C ALA A 63 -26.59 2.88 16.37
N ARG A 64 -26.75 3.76 17.38
CA ARG A 64 -26.16 5.12 17.36
C ARG A 64 -24.83 5.13 18.13
N SER A 65 -23.81 5.67 17.48
CA SER A 65 -22.49 5.95 18.04
C SER A 65 -22.25 7.46 18.02
N ASP A 66 -22.23 8.11 19.18
CA ASP A 66 -21.81 9.51 19.29
C ASP A 66 -20.29 9.60 19.17
N CYS A 67 -19.82 10.29 18.14
CA CYS A 67 -18.40 10.49 17.90
C CYS A 67 -17.77 11.62 18.74
N GLU A 68 -18.56 12.34 19.53
CA GLU A 68 -18.09 13.43 20.44
C GLU A 68 -17.30 14.55 19.71
N GLY A 69 -17.61 14.79 18.46
CA GLY A 69 -16.91 15.73 17.59
C GLY A 69 -15.56 15.22 17.04
N ARG A 70 -15.21 13.95 17.30
CA ARG A 70 -13.97 13.34 16.78
C ARG A 70 -13.99 13.22 15.26
N VAL A 71 -12.80 13.16 14.68
CA VAL A 71 -12.63 12.95 13.25
C VAL A 71 -13.06 11.54 12.87
N VAL A 72 -13.97 11.43 11.90
CA VAL A 72 -14.29 10.20 11.16
C VAL A 72 -13.84 10.38 9.73
N MET A 73 -13.02 9.48 9.24
CA MET A 73 -12.43 9.54 7.91
C MET A 73 -12.44 8.14 7.24
N PRO A 74 -12.20 8.04 5.92
CA PRO A 74 -11.97 6.75 5.31
C PRO A 74 -10.80 6.05 6.01
N ALA A 75 -10.91 4.75 6.24
CA ALA A 75 -9.78 3.95 6.66
C ALA A 75 -8.64 4.04 5.65
N PHE A 76 -7.42 3.86 6.12
CA PHE A 76 -6.23 3.95 5.27
C PHE A 76 -6.19 2.80 4.25
N VAL A 77 -5.58 3.12 3.11
CA VAL A 77 -5.24 2.17 2.06
C VAL A 77 -3.71 2.08 1.99
N ASP A 78 -3.17 0.91 2.23
CA ASP A 78 -1.74 0.65 2.14
C ASP A 78 -1.44 0.00 0.79
N CYS A 79 -1.04 0.82 -0.17
CA CYS A 79 -0.94 0.39 -1.56
C CYS A 79 0.42 -0.21 -1.95
N HIS A 80 1.34 -0.41 -1.00
CA HIS A 80 2.64 -1.02 -1.28
C HIS A 80 3.17 -1.72 -0.03
N THR A 81 3.09 -3.05 0.00
CA THR A 81 3.68 -3.86 1.07
C THR A 81 4.28 -5.15 0.57
N HIS A 82 5.28 -5.64 1.30
CA HIS A 82 5.84 -6.99 1.16
C HIS A 82 5.45 -7.84 2.37
N ALA A 83 4.24 -7.69 2.90
CA ALA A 83 3.83 -8.25 4.18
C ALA A 83 3.87 -9.79 4.27
N CYS A 84 4.00 -10.51 3.14
CA CYS A 84 4.10 -11.97 3.09
C CYS A 84 5.57 -12.42 3.14
N TRP A 85 6.14 -12.53 4.33
CA TRP A 85 7.47 -13.11 4.55
C TRP A 85 7.54 -13.88 5.84
N ALA A 86 8.53 -14.80 5.99
CA ALA A 86 8.87 -15.46 7.24
C ALA A 86 10.26 -15.04 7.73
N GLY A 87 10.51 -15.28 9.04
CA GLY A 87 11.75 -14.88 9.71
C GLY A 87 11.79 -13.41 10.09
N ASP A 88 12.96 -13.02 10.60
CA ASP A 88 13.27 -11.63 10.99
C ASP A 88 14.69 -11.27 10.55
N ARG A 89 15.06 -10.01 10.74
CA ARG A 89 16.39 -9.48 10.44
C ARG A 89 17.00 -8.74 11.63
N TYR A 90 16.64 -9.13 12.85
CA TYR A 90 17.14 -8.46 14.06
C TYR A 90 18.66 -8.52 14.19
N GLY A 91 19.29 -9.66 13.82
CA GLY A 91 20.74 -9.81 13.80
C GLY A 91 21.44 -8.84 12.84
N GLU A 92 20.83 -8.57 11.67
CA GLU A 92 21.38 -7.62 10.69
C GLU A 92 21.28 -6.17 11.20
N ILE A 93 20.19 -5.81 11.85
CA ILE A 93 20.03 -4.49 12.48
C ILE A 93 21.11 -4.28 13.55
N ALA A 94 21.36 -5.29 14.39
CA ALA A 94 22.41 -5.22 15.41
C ALA A 94 23.80 -5.01 14.78
N GLN A 95 24.11 -5.72 13.70
CA GLN A 95 25.37 -5.54 12.94
C GLN A 95 25.49 -4.15 12.33
N ARG A 96 24.43 -3.63 11.71
CA ARG A 96 24.41 -2.27 11.14
C ARG A 96 24.62 -1.20 12.21
N LEU A 97 23.95 -1.32 13.35
CA LEU A 97 24.12 -0.43 14.49
C LEU A 97 25.54 -0.49 15.10
N ALA A 98 26.19 -1.65 15.00
CA ALA A 98 27.61 -1.83 15.34
C ALA A 98 28.59 -1.32 14.27
N GLY A 99 28.10 -0.76 13.16
CA GLY A 99 28.91 -0.18 12.09
C GLY A 99 29.44 -1.19 11.08
N VAL A 100 28.92 -2.43 11.05
CA VAL A 100 29.29 -3.41 10.02
C VAL A 100 28.79 -2.92 8.66
N PRO A 101 29.66 -2.84 7.63
CA PRO A 101 29.25 -2.41 6.30
C PRO A 101 28.18 -3.32 5.72
N TYR A 102 27.22 -2.75 5.02
CA TYR A 102 26.12 -3.52 4.42
C TYR A 102 26.58 -4.62 3.45
N LEU A 103 27.66 -4.35 2.69
CA LEU A 103 28.25 -5.34 1.78
C LEU A 103 28.81 -6.56 2.52
N ASP A 104 29.37 -6.39 3.71
CA ASP A 104 29.87 -7.50 4.54
C ASP A 104 28.70 -8.34 5.09
N ILE A 105 27.59 -7.70 5.44
CA ILE A 105 26.35 -8.39 5.80
C ILE A 105 25.83 -9.22 4.64
N LEU A 106 25.81 -8.66 3.43
CA LEU A 106 25.42 -9.42 2.22
C LEU A 106 26.36 -10.59 1.94
N ALA A 107 27.68 -10.37 2.02
CA ALA A 107 28.68 -11.41 1.78
C ALA A 107 28.59 -12.55 2.79
N SER A 108 28.17 -12.28 4.03
CA SER A 108 27.90 -13.30 5.05
C SER A 108 26.55 -14.03 4.88
N GLY A 109 25.82 -13.74 3.80
CA GLY A 109 24.54 -14.36 3.48
C GLY A 109 23.33 -13.66 4.12
N GLY A 110 23.48 -12.43 4.60
CA GLY A 110 22.40 -11.56 5.03
C GLY A 110 21.61 -10.96 3.86
N GLY A 111 20.91 -9.87 4.13
CA GLY A 111 20.11 -9.17 3.14
C GLY A 111 18.83 -9.92 2.75
N ILE A 112 18.33 -9.62 1.55
CA ILE A 112 17.08 -10.22 1.05
C ILE A 112 17.12 -11.74 1.04
N MET A 113 18.29 -12.36 0.80
CA MET A 113 18.43 -13.80 0.74
C MET A 113 18.23 -14.50 2.09
N SER A 114 18.45 -13.83 3.22
CA SER A 114 18.09 -14.39 4.54
C SER A 114 16.58 -14.53 4.70
N THR A 115 15.82 -13.53 4.26
CA THR A 115 14.35 -13.57 4.23
C THR A 115 13.85 -14.64 3.25
N VAL A 116 14.46 -14.76 2.06
CA VAL A 116 14.11 -15.79 1.08
C VAL A 116 14.27 -17.18 1.65
N ARG A 117 15.41 -17.47 2.31
CA ARG A 117 15.63 -18.78 2.94
C ARG A 117 14.59 -19.10 4.03
N ALA A 118 14.27 -18.11 4.88
CA ALA A 118 13.27 -18.27 5.92
C ALA A 118 11.85 -18.50 5.35
N THR A 119 11.51 -17.78 4.28
CA THR A 119 10.21 -17.91 3.61
C THR A 119 10.09 -19.26 2.89
N ARG A 120 11.14 -19.72 2.21
CA ARG A 120 11.21 -21.06 1.63
C ARG A 120 11.06 -22.16 2.68
N ALA A 121 11.76 -22.03 3.81
CA ALA A 121 11.65 -22.98 4.92
C ALA A 121 10.24 -23.04 5.51
N ALA A 122 9.57 -21.89 5.66
CA ALA A 122 8.19 -21.83 6.13
C ALA A 122 7.19 -22.44 5.13
N SER A 123 7.51 -22.45 3.83
CA SER A 123 6.66 -23.03 2.78
C SER A 123 6.97 -24.49 2.48
N ALA A 124 8.16 -25.01 2.82
CA ALA A 124 8.67 -26.29 2.38
C ALA A 124 7.82 -27.52 2.78
N ASN A 125 7.11 -27.42 3.91
CA ASN A 125 6.27 -28.51 4.44
C ASN A 125 4.79 -28.36 4.09
N GLN A 126 4.39 -27.27 3.39
CA GLN A 126 2.99 -26.92 3.17
C GLN A 126 2.85 -26.19 1.82
N THR A 127 2.58 -26.96 0.78
CA THR A 127 2.38 -26.42 -0.58
C THR A 127 1.14 -25.54 -0.73
N ASP A 128 0.25 -25.56 0.23
CA ASP A 128 -0.96 -24.72 0.30
C ASP A 128 -0.72 -23.32 0.90
N GLY A 129 0.47 -23.08 1.46
CA GLY A 129 0.83 -21.79 2.07
C GLY A 129 0.23 -21.54 3.45
N HIS A 130 -0.22 -22.57 4.16
CA HIS A 130 -0.92 -22.41 5.46
C HIS A 130 -0.05 -21.66 6.50
N ALA A 131 1.21 -22.04 6.69
CA ALA A 131 2.10 -21.35 7.65
C ALA A 131 2.34 -19.88 7.26
N LEU A 132 2.50 -19.60 5.95
CA LEU A 132 2.65 -18.23 5.46
C LEU A 132 1.36 -17.43 5.64
N SER A 133 0.18 -18.05 5.51
CA SER A 133 -1.10 -17.36 5.72
C SER A 133 -1.31 -16.95 7.18
N GLU A 134 -0.91 -17.78 8.14
CA GLU A 134 -0.96 -17.43 9.58
C GLU A 134 -0.03 -16.25 9.91
N ILE A 135 1.21 -16.29 9.42
CA ILE A 135 2.20 -15.22 9.61
C ILE A 135 1.71 -13.92 8.96
N LEU A 136 1.19 -13.99 7.73
CA LEU A 136 0.62 -12.85 7.02
C LEU A 136 -0.59 -12.30 7.76
N ARG A 137 -1.51 -13.17 8.22
CA ARG A 137 -2.71 -12.76 8.95
C ARG A 137 -2.39 -11.95 10.18
N ALA A 138 -1.40 -12.37 10.97
CA ALA A 138 -0.97 -11.64 12.17
C ALA A 138 -0.49 -10.21 11.85
N ARG A 139 0.27 -10.03 10.73
CA ARG A 139 0.70 -8.69 10.27
C ARG A 139 -0.46 -7.86 9.77
N VAL A 140 -1.30 -8.43 8.93
CA VAL A 140 -2.49 -7.76 8.41
C VAL A 140 -3.38 -7.31 9.57
N ASP A 141 -3.59 -8.12 10.59
CA ASP A 141 -4.37 -7.73 11.77
C ASP A 141 -3.71 -6.59 12.57
N ALA A 142 -2.37 -6.55 12.63
CA ALA A 142 -1.65 -5.42 13.21
C ALA A 142 -1.83 -4.11 12.40
N MET A 143 -1.85 -4.19 11.06
CA MET A 143 -2.11 -3.06 10.18
C MET A 143 -3.57 -2.60 10.28
N ARG A 144 -4.52 -3.54 10.33
CA ARG A 144 -5.96 -3.26 10.46
C ARG A 144 -6.28 -2.52 11.75
N ARG A 145 -5.74 -2.97 12.89
CA ARG A 145 -5.91 -2.25 14.18
C ARG A 145 -5.38 -0.82 14.13
N ARG A 146 -4.43 -0.52 13.22
CA ARG A 146 -3.88 0.82 12.98
C ARG A 146 -4.58 1.59 11.85
N GLY A 147 -5.71 1.05 11.38
CA GLY A 147 -6.60 1.73 10.44
C GLY A 147 -6.40 1.40 8.97
N SER A 148 -5.47 0.52 8.58
CA SER A 148 -5.31 0.09 7.19
C SER A 148 -6.26 -1.07 6.88
N LEU A 149 -7.32 -0.83 6.10
CA LEU A 149 -8.33 -1.84 5.76
C LEU A 149 -8.28 -2.32 4.31
N ALA A 150 -7.62 -1.61 3.42
CA ALA A 150 -7.28 -2.09 2.10
C ALA A 150 -5.76 -2.16 1.99
N ILE A 151 -5.21 -3.35 1.76
CA ILE A 151 -3.77 -3.59 1.86
C ILE A 151 -3.33 -4.40 0.63
N GLU A 152 -2.38 -3.85 -0.11
CA GLU A 152 -1.68 -4.61 -1.13
C GLU A 152 -0.64 -5.51 -0.49
N VAL A 153 -0.54 -6.75 -0.95
CA VAL A 153 0.49 -7.69 -0.51
C VAL A 153 1.18 -8.31 -1.71
N LYS A 154 2.50 -8.12 -1.79
CA LYS A 154 3.35 -8.67 -2.84
C LYS A 154 3.87 -10.05 -2.46
N SER A 155 4.08 -10.92 -3.45
CA SER A 155 5.02 -12.05 -3.36
C SER A 155 6.48 -11.54 -3.44
N GLY A 156 7.45 -12.35 -3.81
CA GLY A 156 8.82 -11.88 -4.12
C GLY A 156 9.88 -12.23 -3.07
N TYR A 157 9.53 -13.01 -2.06
CA TYR A 157 10.50 -13.64 -1.15
C TYR A 157 10.62 -15.16 -1.37
N GLY A 158 10.00 -15.68 -2.42
CA GLY A 158 10.21 -17.06 -2.86
C GLY A 158 11.43 -17.19 -3.76
N LEU A 159 11.47 -16.41 -4.80
CA LEU A 159 12.46 -16.44 -5.88
C LEU A 159 12.60 -17.84 -6.53
N ASP A 160 11.63 -18.71 -6.28
CA ASP A 160 11.43 -19.97 -6.99
C ASP A 160 9.95 -20.20 -7.23
N ARG A 161 9.65 -21.09 -8.19
CA ARG A 161 8.26 -21.36 -8.62
C ARG A 161 7.36 -21.82 -7.47
N ALA A 162 7.83 -22.75 -6.67
CA ALA A 162 6.99 -23.37 -5.63
C ALA A 162 6.63 -22.38 -4.54
N THR A 163 7.64 -21.62 -4.07
CA THR A 163 7.46 -20.66 -2.97
C THR A 163 6.69 -19.42 -3.41
N GLU A 164 6.93 -18.88 -4.61
CA GLU A 164 6.15 -17.73 -5.14
C GLU A 164 4.65 -18.07 -5.24
N LEU A 165 4.30 -19.25 -5.75
CA LEU A 165 2.91 -19.71 -5.81
C LEU A 165 2.34 -19.96 -4.40
N ALA A 166 3.12 -20.53 -3.46
CA ALA A 166 2.69 -20.70 -2.08
C ALA A 166 2.41 -19.36 -1.39
N MET A 167 3.25 -18.33 -1.62
CA MET A 167 3.02 -16.97 -1.12
C MET A 167 1.71 -16.39 -1.68
N LEU A 168 1.48 -16.48 -2.98
CA LEU A 168 0.23 -15.98 -3.59
C LEU A 168 -1.00 -16.74 -3.10
N ARG A 169 -0.90 -18.05 -2.86
CA ARG A 169 -1.98 -18.85 -2.24
C ARG A 169 -2.26 -18.39 -0.81
N ALA A 170 -1.22 -18.14 -0.02
CA ALA A 170 -1.35 -17.59 1.33
C ALA A 170 -2.05 -16.22 1.32
N ILE A 171 -1.64 -15.33 0.41
CA ILE A 171 -2.25 -14.01 0.24
C ILE A 171 -3.74 -14.14 -0.13
N ARG A 172 -4.07 -15.02 -1.09
CA ARG A 172 -5.46 -15.30 -1.48
C ARG A 172 -6.28 -15.89 -0.33
N ALA A 173 -5.71 -16.78 0.46
CA ALA A 173 -6.39 -17.38 1.61
C ALA A 173 -6.76 -16.31 2.66
N VAL A 174 -5.83 -15.41 3.00
CA VAL A 174 -6.09 -14.30 3.93
C VAL A 174 -7.11 -13.32 3.33
N ALA A 175 -7.03 -13.00 2.04
CA ALA A 175 -8.01 -12.16 1.35
C ALA A 175 -9.42 -12.72 1.46
N MET A 176 -9.60 -14.01 1.19
CA MET A 176 -10.91 -14.70 1.27
C MET A 176 -11.45 -14.76 2.71
N GLN A 177 -10.60 -14.92 3.71
CA GLN A 177 -11.02 -14.88 5.11
C GLN A 177 -11.54 -13.49 5.49
N LEU A 178 -10.79 -12.44 5.15
CA LEU A 178 -11.17 -11.07 5.47
C LEU A 178 -12.43 -10.61 4.74
N ASP A 179 -12.61 -11.02 3.48
CA ASP A 179 -13.81 -10.65 2.72
C ASP A 179 -15.08 -11.32 3.32
N ARG A 180 -14.99 -12.59 3.74
CA ARG A 180 -16.09 -13.27 4.45
C ARG A 180 -16.49 -12.59 5.76
N ASP A 181 -15.49 -12.08 6.49
CA ASP A 181 -15.69 -11.41 7.77
C ASP A 181 -16.08 -9.93 7.58
N GLY A 182 -16.19 -9.44 6.33
CA GLY A 182 -16.35 -8.00 6.01
C GLY A 182 -15.18 -7.15 6.49
N GLY A 183 -14.05 -7.78 6.83
CA GLY A 183 -12.97 -7.21 7.62
C GLY A 183 -11.93 -6.41 6.85
N GLY A 184 -12.06 -6.21 5.54
CA GLY A 184 -11.10 -5.46 4.73
C GLY A 184 -10.85 -6.08 3.36
N CYS A 185 -9.92 -5.49 2.60
CA CYS A 185 -9.53 -5.93 1.26
C CYS A 185 -8.04 -6.23 1.21
N ILE A 186 -7.65 -7.40 0.72
CA ILE A 186 -6.27 -7.71 0.37
C ILE A 186 -6.15 -7.81 -1.15
N VAL A 187 -5.17 -7.08 -1.71
CA VAL A 187 -4.89 -7.06 -3.15
C VAL A 187 -3.55 -7.75 -3.42
N PRO A 188 -3.53 -8.89 -4.10
CA PRO A 188 -2.28 -9.58 -4.41
C PRO A 188 -1.52 -8.87 -5.53
N THR A 189 -0.19 -8.86 -5.45
CA THR A 189 0.73 -8.43 -6.50
C THR A 189 1.82 -9.48 -6.69
N PHE A 190 2.07 -9.89 -7.93
CA PHE A 190 3.18 -10.76 -8.26
C PHE A 190 4.47 -9.96 -8.38
N LEU A 191 5.49 -10.34 -7.60
CA LEU A 191 6.82 -9.72 -7.61
C LEU A 191 7.94 -10.77 -7.72
N GLY A 192 7.83 -11.74 -8.64
CA GLY A 192 8.93 -12.65 -8.93
C GLY A 192 10.21 -11.94 -9.41
N ALA A 193 10.09 -10.68 -9.78
CA ALA A 193 11.17 -9.79 -10.18
C ALA A 193 11.72 -8.93 -9.02
N HIS A 194 11.83 -9.49 -7.81
CA HIS A 194 12.32 -8.76 -6.62
C HIS A 194 13.84 -8.81 -6.47
N ALA A 195 14.42 -9.96 -6.76
CA ALA A 195 15.86 -10.17 -6.79
C ALA A 195 16.18 -11.27 -7.81
N ILE A 196 17.45 -11.57 -7.97
CA ILE A 196 17.93 -12.65 -8.85
C ILE A 196 18.55 -13.75 -7.99
N ASP A 197 18.10 -14.98 -8.19
CA ASP A 197 18.65 -16.17 -7.53
C ASP A 197 19.36 -17.08 -8.55
N GLY A 198 20.68 -17.02 -8.55
CA GLY A 198 21.54 -17.77 -9.47
C GLY A 198 21.90 -17.01 -10.75
N ASP A 199 21.92 -17.71 -11.89
CA ASP A 199 22.21 -17.10 -13.20
C ASP A 199 21.09 -16.16 -13.64
N GLU A 200 21.44 -14.89 -13.90
CA GLU A 200 20.49 -13.83 -14.24
C GLU A 200 19.61 -14.21 -15.44
N ARG A 201 20.25 -14.67 -16.53
CA ARG A 201 19.53 -14.96 -17.77
C ARG A 201 18.54 -16.11 -17.61
N ALA A 202 18.97 -17.17 -16.94
CA ALA A 202 18.11 -18.34 -16.69
C ALA A 202 16.97 -18.00 -15.74
N TYR A 203 17.27 -17.25 -14.67
CA TYR A 203 16.26 -16.82 -13.68
C TYR A 203 15.22 -15.91 -14.32
N CYS A 204 15.64 -14.84 -14.97
CA CYS A 204 14.72 -13.86 -15.57
C CYS A 204 13.88 -14.48 -16.69
N ALA A 205 14.47 -15.32 -17.55
CA ALA A 205 13.72 -16.04 -18.59
C ALA A 205 12.64 -16.93 -17.98
N ARG A 206 12.96 -17.70 -16.94
CA ARG A 206 11.97 -18.56 -16.23
C ARG A 206 10.84 -17.75 -15.63
N VAL A 207 11.12 -16.62 -14.98
CA VAL A 207 10.08 -15.75 -14.41
C VAL A 207 9.14 -15.20 -15.50
N VAL A 208 9.70 -14.73 -16.62
CA VAL A 208 8.94 -14.12 -17.72
C VAL A 208 8.15 -15.15 -18.52
N ASP A 209 8.81 -16.26 -18.90
CA ASP A 209 8.30 -17.18 -19.91
C ASP A 209 7.48 -18.34 -19.30
N GLU A 210 7.70 -18.67 -18.01
CA GLU A 210 7.05 -19.79 -17.34
C GLU A 210 6.21 -19.35 -16.14
N LEU A 211 6.82 -18.68 -15.14
CA LEU A 211 6.18 -18.42 -13.87
C LEU A 211 5.04 -17.38 -13.98
N LEU A 212 5.25 -16.25 -14.66
CA LEU A 212 4.21 -15.24 -14.84
C LEU A 212 2.96 -15.79 -15.56
N PRO A 213 3.07 -16.52 -16.67
CA PRO A 213 1.91 -17.18 -17.27
C PRO A 213 1.17 -18.13 -16.33
N GLU A 214 1.90 -18.90 -15.52
CA GLU A 214 1.31 -19.79 -14.52
C GLU A 214 0.57 -19.02 -13.42
N VAL A 215 1.15 -17.94 -12.91
CA VAL A 215 0.50 -17.03 -11.96
C VAL A 215 -0.82 -16.51 -12.53
N VAL A 216 -0.82 -16.04 -13.78
CA VAL A 216 -2.04 -15.53 -14.41
C VAL A 216 -3.07 -16.65 -14.62
N ALA A 217 -2.64 -17.84 -14.94
CA ALA A 217 -3.54 -18.99 -15.08
C ALA A 217 -4.22 -19.39 -13.75
N GLU A 218 -3.50 -19.29 -12.61
CA GLU A 218 -4.07 -19.66 -11.29
C GLU A 218 -4.80 -18.50 -10.59
N PHE A 219 -4.33 -17.26 -10.71
CA PHE A 219 -4.81 -16.11 -9.93
C PHE A 219 -5.54 -15.05 -10.76
N GLY A 220 -5.57 -15.20 -12.09
CA GLY A 220 -6.01 -14.15 -12.99
C GLY A 220 -4.95 -13.06 -13.21
N PRO A 221 -5.28 -11.99 -13.96
CA PRO A 221 -4.35 -10.91 -14.27
C PRO A 221 -4.16 -9.96 -13.08
N ILE A 222 -3.55 -10.46 -12.00
CA ILE A 222 -3.15 -9.63 -10.85
C ILE A 222 -2.02 -8.67 -11.25
N ALA A 223 -1.75 -7.63 -10.45
CA ALA A 223 -0.67 -6.69 -10.73
C ALA A 223 0.68 -7.41 -10.80
N CYS A 224 1.50 -7.02 -11.77
CA CYS A 224 2.89 -7.46 -11.93
C CYS A 224 3.82 -6.30 -11.58
N ASP A 225 4.76 -6.55 -10.68
CA ASP A 225 5.72 -5.56 -10.19
C ASP A 225 7.15 -6.07 -10.43
N ALA A 226 8.10 -5.14 -10.50
CA ALA A 226 9.51 -5.43 -10.66
C ALA A 226 10.37 -4.44 -9.86
N TYR A 227 11.45 -4.92 -9.28
CA TYR A 227 12.48 -4.09 -8.67
C TYR A 227 13.59 -3.81 -9.68
N CYS A 228 13.46 -2.71 -10.43
CA CYS A 228 14.43 -2.27 -11.42
C CYS A 228 15.52 -1.44 -10.74
N GLU A 229 16.59 -2.11 -10.31
CA GLU A 229 17.66 -1.50 -9.54
C GLU A 229 19.00 -2.21 -9.82
N LYS A 230 20.11 -1.51 -9.58
CA LYS A 230 21.46 -2.07 -9.70
C LYS A 230 21.64 -3.24 -8.73
N GLY A 231 21.99 -4.41 -9.27
CA GLY A 231 22.12 -5.63 -8.47
C GLY A 231 20.82 -6.41 -8.28
N ALA A 232 19.72 -5.94 -8.87
CA ALA A 232 18.45 -6.64 -8.99
C ALA A 232 18.09 -6.80 -10.47
N TRP A 233 16.88 -6.43 -10.90
CA TRP A 233 16.48 -6.56 -12.30
C TRP A 233 16.99 -5.41 -13.16
N SER A 234 17.58 -5.74 -14.32
CA SER A 234 18.03 -4.76 -15.30
C SER A 234 16.84 -4.12 -16.05
N PRO A 235 16.99 -2.89 -16.60
CA PRO A 235 15.97 -2.27 -17.45
C PRO A 235 15.51 -3.16 -18.61
N ALA A 236 16.42 -3.90 -19.23
CA ALA A 236 16.09 -4.79 -20.34
C ALA A 236 15.20 -5.97 -19.93
N TRP A 237 15.51 -6.63 -18.83
CA TRP A 237 14.69 -7.72 -18.31
C TRP A 237 13.36 -7.23 -17.74
N THR A 238 13.34 -6.05 -17.10
CA THR A 238 12.11 -5.44 -16.60
C THR A 238 11.18 -5.09 -17.75
N ARG A 239 11.69 -4.53 -18.86
CA ARG A 239 10.90 -4.26 -20.07
C ARG A 239 10.26 -5.55 -20.60
N ARG A 240 11.06 -6.61 -20.77
CA ARG A 240 10.57 -7.91 -21.27
C ARG A 240 9.47 -8.49 -20.37
N LEU A 241 9.64 -8.40 -19.03
CA LEU A 241 8.62 -8.81 -18.07
C LEU A 241 7.33 -8.00 -18.26
N PHE A 242 7.44 -6.69 -18.40
CA PHE A 242 6.28 -5.80 -18.54
C PHE A 242 5.55 -5.99 -19.87
N GLU A 243 6.28 -6.20 -20.96
CA GLU A 243 5.69 -6.57 -22.26
C GLU A 243 4.86 -7.86 -22.13
N ARG A 244 5.42 -8.86 -21.44
CA ARG A 244 4.71 -10.12 -21.19
C ARG A 244 3.52 -9.92 -20.27
N ALA A 245 3.66 -9.19 -19.16
CA ALA A 245 2.58 -8.89 -18.21
C ALA A 245 1.43 -8.12 -18.87
N ALA A 246 1.75 -7.10 -19.67
CA ALA A 246 0.76 -6.35 -20.44
C ALA A 246 0.00 -7.23 -21.44
N SER A 247 0.70 -8.15 -22.13
CA SER A 247 0.07 -9.11 -23.05
C SER A 247 -0.90 -10.08 -22.35
N LEU A 248 -0.72 -10.29 -21.06
CA LEU A 248 -1.58 -11.11 -20.20
C LEU A 248 -2.64 -10.30 -19.44
N GLY A 249 -2.72 -8.98 -19.67
CA GLY A 249 -3.70 -8.09 -19.05
C GLY A 249 -3.37 -7.68 -17.60
N CYS A 250 -2.15 -7.94 -17.13
CA CYS A 250 -1.73 -7.56 -15.78
C CYS A 250 -1.51 -6.05 -15.67
N PRO A 251 -2.04 -5.37 -14.64
CA PRO A 251 -1.63 -4.02 -14.30
C PRO A 251 -0.13 -3.97 -13.97
N LEU A 252 0.59 -2.97 -14.47
CA LEU A 252 2.03 -2.82 -14.27
C LEU A 252 2.32 -1.88 -13.10
N ARG A 253 3.31 -2.24 -12.29
CA ARG A 253 3.87 -1.43 -11.20
C ARG A 253 5.38 -1.60 -11.19
N VAL A 254 6.13 -0.65 -10.66
CA VAL A 254 7.59 -0.76 -10.60
C VAL A 254 8.19 -0.08 -9.38
N HIS A 255 9.10 -0.79 -8.68
CA HIS A 255 10.08 -0.15 -7.82
C HIS A 255 11.17 0.40 -8.73
N VAL A 256 11.39 1.70 -8.72
CA VAL A 256 12.33 2.36 -9.61
C VAL A 256 13.02 3.52 -8.91
N ASP A 257 14.29 3.72 -9.23
CA ASP A 257 15.10 4.83 -8.77
C ASP A 257 15.16 4.96 -7.23
N GLN A 258 15.19 3.83 -6.52
CA GLN A 258 15.38 3.84 -5.07
C GLN A 258 16.80 4.29 -4.72
N PHE A 259 17.81 3.69 -5.33
CA PHE A 259 19.21 4.00 -5.10
C PHE A 259 19.88 4.60 -6.33
N ASN A 260 19.51 4.14 -7.53
CA ASN A 260 20.12 4.53 -8.79
C ASN A 260 19.08 4.81 -9.86
N GLU A 261 19.24 5.90 -10.59
CA GLU A 261 18.45 6.23 -11.78
C GLU A 261 19.00 5.42 -12.97
N LEU A 262 18.38 4.28 -13.27
CA LEU A 262 18.82 3.37 -14.34
C LEU A 262 18.19 3.68 -15.71
N GLY A 263 17.33 4.70 -15.80
CA GLY A 263 16.65 5.10 -17.04
C GLY A 263 15.45 4.25 -17.40
N PHE A 264 14.93 3.42 -16.50
CA PHE A 264 13.72 2.63 -16.76
C PHE A 264 12.41 3.40 -16.49
N LEU A 265 12.46 4.45 -15.70
CA LEU A 265 11.29 5.26 -15.33
C LEU A 265 10.47 5.69 -16.57
N GLU A 266 11.12 6.25 -17.60
CA GLU A 266 10.46 6.70 -18.80
C GLU A 266 9.74 5.55 -19.53
N THR A 267 10.41 4.42 -19.67
CA THR A 267 9.81 3.20 -20.22
C THR A 267 8.57 2.76 -19.43
N ALA A 268 8.64 2.78 -18.10
CA ALA A 268 7.50 2.41 -17.27
C ALA A 268 6.29 3.34 -17.48
N LEU A 269 6.55 4.66 -17.60
CA LEU A 269 5.51 5.65 -17.87
C LEU A 269 4.88 5.45 -19.28
N GLU A 270 5.71 5.20 -20.30
CA GLU A 270 5.26 4.93 -21.68
C GLU A 270 4.43 3.64 -21.78
N MET A 271 4.80 2.61 -21.03
CA MET A 271 4.07 1.34 -20.96
C MET A 271 2.78 1.45 -20.11
N GLY A 272 2.52 2.61 -19.53
CA GLY A 272 1.30 2.86 -18.75
C GLY A 272 1.30 2.20 -17.38
N ALA A 273 2.46 2.09 -16.71
CA ALA A 273 2.53 1.62 -15.35
C ALA A 273 1.56 2.41 -14.46
N ARG A 274 0.74 1.70 -13.69
CA ARG A 274 -0.26 2.32 -12.81
C ARG A 274 0.40 3.14 -11.72
N SER A 275 1.50 2.63 -11.18
CA SER A 275 2.33 3.37 -10.23
C SER A 275 3.82 3.18 -10.52
N VAL A 276 4.59 4.19 -10.11
CA VAL A 276 6.05 4.18 -10.02
C VAL A 276 6.40 4.46 -8.56
N ASP A 277 7.09 3.51 -7.94
CA ASP A 277 7.20 3.41 -6.51
C ASP A 277 8.66 3.68 -6.10
N HIS A 278 8.93 4.31 -4.95
CA HIS A 278 10.19 4.82 -4.44
C HIS A 278 10.54 6.24 -4.91
N LEU A 279 11.34 6.42 -5.95
CA LEU A 279 11.71 7.70 -6.55
C LEU A 279 12.71 8.54 -5.73
N GLU A 280 13.41 7.96 -4.73
CA GLU A 280 14.36 8.69 -3.88
C GLU A 280 15.58 9.21 -4.66
N ALA A 281 15.99 8.50 -5.73
CA ALA A 281 17.10 8.87 -6.60
C ALA A 281 16.68 9.54 -7.91
N THR A 282 15.36 9.67 -8.16
CA THR A 282 14.86 10.24 -9.41
C THR A 282 15.25 11.70 -9.57
N SER A 283 15.81 12.05 -10.72
CA SER A 283 16.15 13.42 -11.09
C SER A 283 14.91 14.32 -11.13
N ARG A 284 15.13 15.64 -11.05
CA ARG A 284 14.04 16.62 -11.11
C ARG A 284 13.27 16.51 -12.42
N GLU A 285 13.95 16.22 -13.53
CA GLU A 285 13.37 16.00 -14.86
C GLU A 285 12.51 14.72 -14.86
N GLY A 286 12.98 13.65 -14.24
CA GLY A 286 12.22 12.41 -14.05
C GLY A 286 10.95 12.65 -13.25
N LEU A 287 11.04 13.33 -12.10
CA LEU A 287 9.88 13.69 -11.29
C LEU A 287 8.87 14.56 -12.05
N ALA A 288 9.33 15.50 -12.88
CA ALA A 288 8.44 16.32 -13.70
C ALA A 288 7.70 15.47 -14.77
N ARG A 289 8.34 14.42 -15.32
CA ARG A 289 7.69 13.46 -16.23
C ARG A 289 6.63 12.64 -15.49
N VAL A 290 6.95 12.14 -14.29
CA VAL A 290 5.96 11.44 -13.44
C VAL A 290 4.77 12.33 -13.17
N ALA A 291 5.00 13.59 -12.77
CA ALA A 291 3.93 14.53 -12.47
C ALA A 291 2.97 14.77 -13.66
N ARG A 292 3.48 14.75 -14.90
CA ARG A 292 2.67 14.93 -16.12
C ARG A 292 2.06 13.64 -16.66
N SER A 293 2.50 12.49 -16.20
CA SER A 293 2.04 11.18 -16.65
C SER A 293 0.67 10.81 -16.04
N ARG A 294 0.12 9.68 -16.44
CA ARG A 294 -1.06 9.08 -15.77
C ARG A 294 -0.71 8.25 -14.55
N SER A 295 0.55 7.87 -14.40
CA SER A 295 1.03 7.07 -13.28
C SER A 295 0.92 7.83 -11.95
N ILE A 296 0.77 7.08 -10.88
CA ILE A 296 0.76 7.61 -9.51
C ILE A 296 2.15 7.38 -8.91
N ALA A 297 2.75 8.43 -8.35
CA ALA A 297 3.98 8.31 -7.58
C ALA A 297 3.66 7.72 -6.20
N VAL A 298 4.22 6.56 -5.85
CA VAL A 298 4.06 5.97 -4.52
C VAL A 298 5.33 6.21 -3.72
N LEU A 299 5.26 7.10 -2.73
CA LEU A 299 6.38 7.45 -1.88
C LEU A 299 6.43 6.56 -0.63
N LEU A 300 7.63 6.13 -0.26
CA LEU A 300 7.86 5.13 0.78
C LEU A 300 8.78 5.67 1.89
N PRO A 301 8.34 6.68 2.66
CA PRO A 301 9.24 7.42 3.57
C PRO A 301 9.79 6.57 4.71
N GLY A 302 9.21 5.39 4.98
CA GLY A 302 9.76 4.41 5.91
C GLY A 302 11.16 3.93 5.53
N CYS A 303 11.47 3.85 4.22
CA CYS A 303 12.80 3.48 3.73
C CYS A 303 13.85 4.52 4.12
N GLY A 304 13.58 5.80 3.89
CA GLY A 304 14.50 6.87 4.26
C GLY A 304 14.81 6.88 5.76
N LEU A 305 13.77 6.66 6.60
CA LEU A 305 13.94 6.60 8.05
C LEU A 305 14.87 5.46 8.50
N THR A 306 14.83 4.32 7.83
CA THR A 306 15.53 3.11 8.30
C THR A 306 16.84 2.83 7.57
N LEU A 307 17.06 3.40 6.38
CA LEU A 307 18.25 3.14 5.56
C LEU A 307 19.28 4.28 5.60
N ASP A 308 19.04 5.35 4.86
CA ASP A 308 20.09 6.32 4.51
C ASP A 308 19.63 7.78 4.53
N GLY A 309 18.43 8.06 5.02
CA GLY A 309 17.92 9.42 5.17
C GLY A 309 17.50 10.09 3.86
N ARG A 310 17.43 9.36 2.72
CA ARG A 310 16.91 9.89 1.46
C ARG A 310 15.41 9.73 1.36
N TYR A 311 14.77 10.72 0.78
CA TYR A 311 13.32 10.78 0.60
C TYR A 311 12.98 11.33 -0.77
N ALA A 312 11.97 10.76 -1.41
CA ALA A 312 11.45 11.28 -2.66
C ALA A 312 10.82 12.67 -2.47
N ASN A 313 11.00 13.56 -3.44
CA ASN A 313 10.53 14.94 -3.37
C ASN A 313 9.03 15.04 -3.70
N GLY A 314 8.19 14.69 -2.72
CA GLY A 314 6.72 14.74 -2.83
C GLY A 314 6.20 16.16 -3.02
N ARG A 315 6.88 17.17 -2.43
CA ARG A 315 6.47 18.58 -2.63
C ARG A 315 6.56 18.97 -4.11
N PHE A 316 7.69 18.67 -4.74
CA PHE A 316 7.88 18.96 -6.16
C PHE A 316 6.84 18.24 -7.03
N LEU A 317 6.59 16.96 -6.78
CA LEU A 317 5.56 16.18 -7.50
C LEU A 317 4.18 16.84 -7.38
N ALA A 318 3.77 17.23 -6.18
CA ALA A 318 2.47 17.87 -5.96
C ALA A 318 2.39 19.26 -6.62
N ASP A 319 3.44 20.06 -6.52
CA ASP A 319 3.49 21.41 -7.14
C ASP A 319 3.46 21.36 -8.67
N GLU A 320 4.06 20.34 -9.29
CA GLU A 320 4.00 20.08 -10.73
C GLU A 320 2.68 19.42 -11.18
N GLY A 321 1.70 19.29 -10.30
CA GLY A 321 0.38 18.73 -10.62
C GLY A 321 0.33 17.21 -10.66
N GLY A 322 1.29 16.51 -10.04
CA GLY A 322 1.34 15.06 -9.98
C GLY A 322 0.30 14.45 -9.03
N ALA A 323 0.02 13.18 -9.24
CA ALA A 323 -0.71 12.34 -8.29
C ALA A 323 0.28 11.61 -7.39
N VAL A 324 0.11 11.74 -6.07
CA VAL A 324 0.97 11.10 -5.08
C VAL A 324 0.14 10.19 -4.18
N ALA A 325 0.64 9.00 -3.93
CA ALA A 325 0.21 8.11 -2.86
C ALA A 325 1.39 7.83 -1.91
N ILE A 326 1.11 7.34 -0.71
CA ILE A 326 2.10 6.89 0.26
C ILE A 326 1.74 5.52 0.80
N ALA A 327 2.74 4.75 1.20
CA ALA A 327 2.54 3.41 1.73
C ALA A 327 3.61 3.06 2.76
N THR A 328 3.34 2.01 3.55
CA THR A 328 4.26 1.57 4.61
C THR A 328 5.52 0.92 4.05
N ASN A 329 5.45 0.35 2.86
CA ASN A 329 6.48 -0.57 2.37
C ASN A 329 6.80 -1.69 3.38
N CYS A 330 5.82 -2.15 4.13
CA CYS A 330 6.01 -3.10 5.21
C CYS A 330 6.84 -4.31 4.76
N ASN A 331 8.11 -4.35 5.18
CA ASN A 331 9.07 -5.40 4.83
C ASN A 331 10.13 -5.54 5.93
N PRO A 332 10.84 -6.68 6.03
CA PRO A 332 11.77 -6.93 7.13
C PRO A 332 13.11 -6.20 6.99
N GLY A 333 13.43 -5.67 5.80
CA GLY A 333 14.77 -5.11 5.49
C GLY A 333 14.88 -3.61 5.63
N SER A 334 13.94 -2.90 5.06
CA SER A 334 14.02 -1.45 4.89
C SER A 334 12.84 -0.67 5.48
N SER A 335 11.75 -1.35 5.89
CA SER A 335 10.60 -0.66 6.48
C SER A 335 9.74 -1.62 7.33
N PRO A 336 10.15 -1.99 8.54
CA PRO A 336 9.37 -2.85 9.43
C PRO A 336 8.21 -2.05 10.09
N ILE A 337 7.45 -1.30 9.25
CA ILE A 337 6.39 -0.38 9.67
C ILE A 337 5.05 -0.95 9.26
N VAL A 338 4.09 -0.96 10.20
CA VAL A 338 2.69 -1.38 10.00
C VAL A 338 1.70 -0.27 10.31
N SER A 339 2.19 0.97 10.53
CA SER A 339 1.40 2.13 10.95
C SER A 339 1.33 3.17 9.84
N MET A 340 0.17 3.31 9.20
CA MET A 340 -0.07 4.37 8.22
C MET A 340 -0.07 5.78 8.86
N PRO A 341 -0.58 6.00 10.09
CA PRO A 341 -0.40 7.28 10.78
C PRO A 341 1.06 7.73 10.87
N LEU A 342 2.00 6.82 11.17
CA LEU A 342 3.43 7.13 11.16
C LEU A 342 3.90 7.52 9.76
N VAL A 343 3.47 6.80 8.72
CA VAL A 343 3.85 7.10 7.32
C VAL A 343 3.33 8.48 6.89
N ILE A 344 2.12 8.87 7.30
CA ILE A 344 1.57 10.21 7.05
C ILE A 344 2.48 11.29 7.69
N ALA A 345 2.88 11.09 8.95
CA ALA A 345 3.77 12.03 9.64
C ALA A 345 5.15 12.13 8.97
N LEU A 346 5.72 11.00 8.54
CA LEU A 346 6.99 10.96 7.79
C LEU A 346 6.87 11.66 6.44
N ALA A 347 5.80 11.40 5.69
CA ALA A 347 5.56 12.03 4.38
C ALA A 347 5.39 13.54 4.49
N ALA A 348 4.67 14.02 5.49
CA ALA A 348 4.53 15.45 5.75
C ALA A 348 5.87 16.10 6.08
N ARG A 349 6.71 15.45 6.91
CA ARG A 349 7.96 16.01 7.39
C ARG A 349 9.09 15.90 6.35
N PHE A 350 9.23 14.77 5.68
CA PHE A 350 10.41 14.47 4.87
C PHE A 350 10.15 14.48 3.36
N CYS A 351 8.91 14.18 2.91
CA CYS A 351 8.56 14.32 1.50
C CYS A 351 7.92 15.68 1.19
N GLY A 352 7.70 16.54 2.20
CA GLY A 352 7.18 17.89 2.05
C GLY A 352 5.70 17.99 1.69
N LEU A 353 4.91 16.92 1.91
CA LEU A 353 3.46 16.97 1.71
C LEU A 353 2.79 17.76 2.84
N THR A 354 1.73 18.49 2.54
CA THR A 354 0.84 19.03 3.58
C THR A 354 0.08 17.88 4.25
N HIS A 355 -0.47 18.11 5.45
CA HIS A 355 -1.29 17.09 6.13
C HIS A 355 -2.45 16.60 5.25
N ALA A 356 -3.12 17.50 4.54
CA ALA A 356 -4.23 17.15 3.66
C ALA A 356 -3.78 16.30 2.45
N GLU A 357 -2.66 16.67 1.81
CA GLU A 357 -2.07 15.88 0.74
C GLU A 357 -1.65 14.49 1.22
N ALA A 358 -1.04 14.38 2.41
CA ALA A 358 -0.64 13.09 2.97
C ALA A 358 -1.83 12.21 3.34
N ILE A 359 -2.93 12.78 3.87
CA ILE A 359 -4.18 12.06 4.12
C ILE A 359 -4.78 11.55 2.79
N THR A 360 -4.89 12.39 1.77
CA THR A 360 -5.36 11.99 0.45
C THR A 360 -4.48 10.90 -0.16
N ALA A 361 -3.16 11.01 0.00
CA ALA A 361 -2.18 10.04 -0.47
C ALA A 361 -2.30 8.67 0.23
N ALA A 362 -2.69 8.64 1.51
CA ALA A 362 -2.88 7.42 2.32
C ALA A 362 -4.29 6.81 2.21
N THR A 363 -5.20 7.43 1.47
CA THR A 363 -6.61 7.01 1.37
C THR A 363 -7.04 6.91 -0.09
N TYR A 364 -7.57 7.99 -0.66
CA TYR A 364 -8.17 7.98 -1.98
C TYR A 364 -7.16 7.69 -3.11
N ASN A 365 -6.00 8.36 -3.12
CA ASN A 365 -4.99 8.11 -4.14
C ASN A 365 -4.38 6.70 -4.05
N ALA A 366 -4.16 6.21 -2.82
CA ALA A 366 -3.73 4.82 -2.61
C ALA A 366 -4.80 3.81 -3.10
N ALA A 367 -6.09 4.12 -2.93
CA ALA A 367 -7.16 3.30 -3.52
C ALA A 367 -7.11 3.30 -5.05
N CYS A 368 -6.78 4.43 -5.69
CA CYS A 368 -6.58 4.51 -7.14
C CYS A 368 -5.40 3.65 -7.61
N VAL A 369 -4.30 3.58 -6.83
CA VAL A 369 -3.18 2.66 -7.14
C VAL A 369 -3.66 1.21 -7.21
N LEU A 370 -4.57 0.83 -6.32
CA LEU A 370 -5.11 -0.54 -6.26
C LEU A 370 -6.29 -0.79 -7.21
N GLY A 371 -6.86 0.27 -7.82
CA GLY A 371 -8.09 0.19 -8.63
C GLY A 371 -9.35 -0.04 -7.77
N LEU A 372 -9.32 0.39 -6.52
CA LEU A 372 -10.39 0.25 -5.54
C LEU A 372 -11.13 1.57 -5.24
N GLU A 373 -10.83 2.65 -5.95
CA GLU A 373 -11.35 3.99 -5.68
C GLU A 373 -12.87 4.10 -5.79
N ARG A 374 -13.51 3.14 -6.45
CA ARG A 374 -14.98 3.05 -6.54
C ARG A 374 -15.62 2.37 -5.33
N ASP A 375 -14.82 1.67 -4.51
CA ASP A 375 -15.31 0.85 -3.40
C ASP A 375 -14.82 1.35 -2.03
N VAL A 376 -13.61 1.94 -1.96
CA VAL A 376 -12.99 2.44 -0.73
C VAL A 376 -12.24 3.76 -0.94
N GLY A 377 -11.63 4.31 0.12
CA GLY A 377 -10.75 5.49 0.06
C GLY A 377 -11.47 6.83 0.20
N SER A 378 -12.80 6.84 0.21
CA SER A 378 -13.63 8.03 0.50
C SER A 378 -14.95 7.62 1.17
N ILE A 379 -15.63 8.57 1.84
CA ILE A 379 -16.95 8.37 2.45
C ILE A 379 -17.99 8.87 1.45
N GLU A 380 -18.48 7.98 0.63
CA GLU A 380 -19.50 8.23 -0.40
C GLU A 380 -20.55 7.13 -0.42
N MET A 381 -21.79 7.50 -0.72
CA MET A 381 -22.89 6.55 -0.79
C MET A 381 -22.56 5.37 -1.71
N GLY A 382 -22.83 4.15 -1.23
CA GLY A 382 -22.60 2.90 -1.93
C GLY A 382 -21.23 2.28 -1.70
N LYS A 383 -20.22 3.03 -1.25
CA LYS A 383 -18.90 2.48 -0.92
C LYS A 383 -18.91 1.65 0.36
N ARG A 384 -17.93 0.77 0.54
CA ARG A 384 -17.75 0.02 1.79
C ARG A 384 -17.54 0.99 2.96
N ALA A 385 -18.15 0.71 4.08
CA ALA A 385 -17.97 1.48 5.31
C ALA A 385 -16.63 1.11 5.99
N HIS A 386 -15.54 1.36 5.29
CA HIS A 386 -14.20 1.29 5.84
C HIS A 386 -13.85 2.65 6.46
N LEU A 387 -14.01 2.75 7.77
CA LEU A 387 -13.90 4.01 8.50
C LEU A 387 -12.85 3.92 9.61
N ALA A 388 -12.14 5.02 9.82
CA ALA A 388 -11.27 5.23 10.97
C ALA A 388 -11.79 6.43 11.77
N MET A 389 -11.95 6.27 13.08
CA MET A 389 -12.23 7.36 14.00
C MET A 389 -10.95 7.71 14.77
N LEU A 390 -10.49 8.94 14.64
CA LEU A 390 -9.30 9.41 15.36
C LEU A 390 -9.66 9.74 16.84
N PRO A 391 -8.67 9.69 17.76
CA PRO A 391 -8.91 10.10 19.17
C PRO A 391 -9.03 11.61 19.35
N THR A 392 -8.98 12.38 18.28
CA THR A 392 -8.94 13.85 18.25
C THR A 392 -10.04 14.43 17.36
N ARG A 393 -10.28 15.73 17.51
CA ARG A 393 -11.23 16.52 16.70
C ARG A 393 -10.54 17.26 15.54
N ASP A 394 -9.26 17.02 15.34
CA ASP A 394 -8.44 17.72 14.34
C ASP A 394 -7.55 16.71 13.58
N GLU A 395 -7.76 16.59 12.30
CA GLU A 395 -7.04 15.67 11.42
C GLU A 395 -5.54 16.00 11.27
N ARG A 396 -5.13 17.23 11.58
CA ARG A 396 -3.73 17.67 11.53
C ARG A 396 -2.86 16.91 12.52
N ALA A 397 -3.46 16.31 13.55
CA ALA A 397 -2.80 15.45 14.50
C ALA A 397 -2.05 14.29 13.82
N LEU A 398 -2.56 13.73 12.69
CA LEU A 398 -1.89 12.68 11.92
C LEU A 398 -0.50 13.10 11.41
N ALA A 399 -0.29 14.37 11.11
CA ALA A 399 1.00 14.89 10.69
C ALA A 399 1.87 15.43 11.84
N TYR A 400 1.25 15.70 13.00
CA TYR A 400 1.89 16.34 14.13
C TYR A 400 2.31 15.37 15.24
N GLU A 401 1.45 14.41 15.59
CA GLU A 401 1.65 13.49 16.71
C GLU A 401 2.34 12.19 16.23
N TRP A 402 3.67 12.21 16.20
CA TRP A 402 4.46 11.10 15.67
C TRP A 402 4.35 9.83 16.50
N ALA A 403 3.97 8.73 15.85
CA ALA A 403 3.87 7.39 16.42
C ALA A 403 3.01 7.27 17.70
N THR A 404 2.31 8.33 18.09
CA THR A 404 1.45 8.34 19.27
C THR A 404 -0.03 8.35 18.91
N ILE A 405 -0.38 8.86 17.71
CA ILE A 405 -1.75 8.83 17.23
C ILE A 405 -2.06 7.50 16.56
N GLU A 406 -3.05 6.80 17.11
CA GLU A 406 -3.68 5.63 16.49
C GLU A 406 -5.19 5.86 16.44
N PRO A 407 -5.93 5.28 15.48
CA PRO A 407 -7.38 5.36 15.49
C PRO A 407 -7.97 4.84 16.81
N ALA A 408 -8.87 5.62 17.39
CA ALA A 408 -9.63 5.21 18.59
C ALA A 408 -10.58 4.05 18.28
N ALA A 409 -11.03 3.96 17.03
CA ALA A 409 -11.80 2.86 16.51
C ALA A 409 -11.61 2.73 15.00
N VAL A 410 -11.67 1.50 14.52
CA VAL A 410 -11.65 1.15 13.09
C VAL A 410 -12.89 0.31 12.82
N TYR A 411 -13.62 0.65 11.77
CA TYR A 411 -14.84 -0.04 11.37
C TYR A 411 -14.67 -0.61 9.97
N ALA A 412 -14.90 -1.90 9.83
CA ALA A 412 -14.82 -2.63 8.57
C ALA A 412 -16.19 -3.25 8.27
N GLY A 413 -16.98 -2.57 7.45
CA GLY A 413 -18.28 -3.08 6.99
C GLY A 413 -19.26 -3.36 8.14
N TYR A 414 -19.22 -4.57 8.67
CA TYR A 414 -20.21 -5.06 9.65
C TYR A 414 -19.82 -4.86 11.12
N GLY A 415 -18.71 -4.18 11.43
CA GLY A 415 -18.36 -3.98 12.83
C GLY A 415 -16.99 -3.37 13.08
N ARG A 416 -16.68 -3.24 14.37
CA ARG A 416 -15.39 -2.74 14.85
C ARG A 416 -14.32 -3.83 14.74
N VAL A 417 -13.13 -3.43 14.24
CA VAL A 417 -11.94 -4.28 14.09
C VAL A 417 -11.24 -4.50 15.43
#